data_88ebf5bbd1a184f3572cfb8eb43ea81e
#
_entry.id   88ebf5bbd1a184f3572cfb8eb43ea81e
#
_cell.length_a   1.000
_cell.length_b   1.000
_cell.length_c   1.000
_cell.angle_alpha   90.00
_cell.angle_beta   90.00
_cell.angle_gamma   90.00
#
_symmetry.space_group_name_H-M   'P 1'
#
loop_
_entity.id
_entity.type
_entity.pdbx_description
1 polymer ?
#
loop_
_entity_poly.entity_id
_entity_poly.type
_entity_poly.pdbx_seq_one_letter_code
_entity_poly.pdbx_strand_id
1 'polypeptide(L)'
;MKISPAHNRGLRDNINVAIAQETTAAQAVQNFRKRLEADYGFPIIFERLGANASAGGTVRPCWDQRTDVRHHSIDLEPFEKWARPHKLAHELMHIALECEAHAAGKRLTCGTSPQTPTRLLSLCDYPRKPDDLLLINRMANHAKNTTVDLVVEARLQRELPAIAAAQIVNVHLFDSVNRSTLQGWQVSPILRQALEALVALRSLFVDTCFPHPSHVNFDRFRGTSAGDLAGQLFAEFKTRFDRGLKPGEHYELMNRHAEIIGLPGLHRWSPEPVFRLSQPAPSLSTVMNGLDIA
;
A
#
# COMPACT_ATOMS: atom_id res chain seq x y z
N MET A 1 10.93 15.84 2.33
CA MET A 1 10.22 16.24 1.09
C MET A 1 9.73 17.68 1.24
N LYS A 2 10.19 18.63 0.40
CA LYS A 2 9.70 20.02 0.45
C LYS A 2 8.44 20.12 -0.40
N ILE A 3 7.31 20.31 0.24
CA ILE A 3 6.01 20.46 -0.41
C ILE A 3 5.93 21.87 -1.01
N SER A 4 5.43 21.99 -2.24
CA SER A 4 5.23 23.31 -2.87
C SER A 4 4.34 24.20 -2.00
N PRO A 5 4.69 25.50 -1.82
CA PRO A 5 3.89 26.43 -1.00
C PRO A 5 2.43 26.56 -1.43
N ALA A 6 2.12 26.36 -2.71
CA ALA A 6 0.74 26.40 -3.21
C ALA A 6 -0.10 25.18 -2.77
N HIS A 7 0.50 23.99 -2.72
CA HIS A 7 -0.16 22.77 -2.21
C HIS A 7 -0.43 22.85 -0.71
N ASN A 8 0.43 23.55 0.03
CA ASN A 8 0.29 23.68 1.48
C ASN A 8 -0.92 24.52 1.93
N ARG A 9 -1.35 25.51 1.13
CA ARG A 9 -2.45 26.40 1.57
C ARG A 9 -3.77 25.66 1.68
N GLY A 10 -4.10 24.82 0.69
CA GLY A 10 -5.37 24.09 0.68
C GLY A 10 -5.49 23.04 1.79
N LEU A 11 -4.38 22.36 2.13
CA LEU A 11 -4.37 21.28 3.15
C LEU A 11 -4.07 21.79 4.57
N ARG A 12 -3.84 23.09 4.75
CA ARG A 12 -3.39 23.67 6.02
C ARG A 12 -4.39 23.42 7.15
N ASP A 13 -5.67 23.57 6.86
CA ASP A 13 -6.71 23.37 7.86
C ASP A 13 -6.76 21.92 8.32
N ASN A 14 -6.64 20.98 7.40
CA ASN A 14 -6.58 19.55 7.73
C ASN A 14 -5.30 19.20 8.53
N ILE A 15 -4.16 19.85 8.23
CA ILE A 15 -2.94 19.69 9.02
C ILE A 15 -3.16 20.21 10.44
N ASN A 16 -3.77 21.39 10.62
CA ASN A 16 -4.07 21.94 11.94
C ASN A 16 -5.00 21.03 12.74
N VAL A 17 -6.03 20.48 12.11
CA VAL A 17 -6.92 19.49 12.73
C VAL A 17 -6.15 18.22 13.10
N ALA A 18 -5.29 17.72 12.22
CA ALA A 18 -4.47 16.54 12.49
C ALA A 18 -3.50 16.76 13.68
N ILE A 19 -2.92 17.96 13.79
CA ILE A 19 -2.08 18.34 14.95
C ILE A 19 -2.91 18.35 16.24
N ALA A 20 -4.10 18.95 16.20
CA ALA A 20 -4.98 19.02 17.38
C ALA A 20 -5.48 17.61 17.82
N GLN A 21 -5.63 16.70 16.88
CA GLN A 21 -6.12 15.33 17.12
C GLN A 21 -5.01 14.29 17.30
N GLU A 22 -3.73 14.67 17.26
CA GLU A 22 -2.59 13.72 17.25
C GLU A 22 -2.69 12.68 18.38
N THR A 23 -2.95 13.10 19.61
CA THR A 23 -3.04 12.19 20.77
C THR A 23 -4.18 11.18 20.63
N THR A 24 -5.37 11.64 20.22
CA THR A 24 -6.54 10.78 20.02
C THR A 24 -6.29 9.80 18.86
N ALA A 25 -5.73 10.28 17.76
CA ALA A 25 -5.36 9.47 16.62
C ALA A 25 -4.30 8.42 16.98
N ALA A 26 -3.26 8.80 17.71
CA ALA A 26 -2.23 7.88 18.19
C ALA A 26 -2.81 6.79 19.10
N GLN A 27 -3.72 7.15 20.02
CA GLN A 27 -4.39 6.17 20.88
C GLN A 27 -5.26 5.21 20.07
N ALA A 28 -6.01 5.69 19.07
CA ALA A 28 -6.82 4.84 18.19
C ALA A 28 -5.94 3.82 17.43
N VAL A 29 -4.79 4.23 16.93
CA VAL A 29 -3.84 3.37 16.24
C VAL A 29 -3.23 2.33 17.19
N GLN A 30 -2.90 2.71 18.43
CA GLN A 30 -2.41 1.76 19.43
C GLN A 30 -3.48 0.72 19.80
N ASN A 31 -4.73 1.12 19.91
CA ASN A 31 -5.85 0.20 20.15
C ASN A 31 -6.04 -0.76 18.96
N PHE A 32 -5.92 -0.26 17.73
CA PHE A 32 -5.98 -1.08 16.52
C PHE A 32 -4.84 -2.12 16.51
N ARG A 33 -3.61 -1.69 16.78
CA ARG A 33 -2.46 -2.59 16.92
C ARG A 33 -2.71 -3.71 17.94
N LYS A 34 -3.13 -3.34 19.18
CA LYS A 34 -3.40 -4.31 20.23
C LYS A 34 -4.48 -5.32 19.84
N ARG A 35 -5.51 -4.87 19.12
CA ARG A 35 -6.54 -5.76 18.59
C ARG A 35 -5.94 -6.75 17.60
N LEU A 36 -5.13 -6.31 16.63
CA LEU A 36 -4.48 -7.21 15.68
C LEU A 36 -3.57 -8.23 16.38
N GLU A 37 -2.78 -7.79 17.35
CA GLU A 37 -1.92 -8.67 18.14
C GLU A 37 -2.74 -9.72 18.91
N ALA A 38 -3.89 -9.33 19.46
CA ALA A 38 -4.78 -10.23 20.17
C ALA A 38 -5.50 -11.22 19.24
N ASP A 39 -6.02 -10.73 18.11
CA ASP A 39 -6.83 -11.53 17.18
C ASP A 39 -5.99 -12.56 16.43
N TYR A 40 -4.73 -12.25 16.13
CA TYR A 40 -3.87 -13.07 15.27
C TYR A 40 -2.65 -13.67 15.98
N GLY A 41 -2.40 -13.30 17.23
CA GLY A 41 -1.42 -13.95 18.11
C GLY A 41 0.05 -13.63 17.80
N PHE A 42 0.34 -12.59 16.98
CA PHE A 42 1.71 -12.18 16.66
C PHE A 42 1.96 -10.74 17.12
N PRO A 43 3.05 -10.49 17.87
CA PRO A 43 3.45 -9.13 18.20
C PRO A 43 3.86 -8.35 16.94
N ILE A 44 3.59 -7.05 16.94
CA ILE A 44 3.97 -6.14 15.88
C ILE A 44 5.11 -5.27 16.37
N ILE A 45 6.28 -5.38 15.73
CA ILE A 45 7.48 -4.64 16.08
C ILE A 45 7.67 -3.50 15.11
N PHE A 46 7.96 -2.31 15.62
CA PHE A 46 8.32 -1.15 14.83
C PHE A 46 9.84 -1.03 14.78
N GLU A 47 10.39 -1.11 13.58
CA GLU A 47 11.80 -0.93 13.32
C GLU A 47 12.02 0.45 12.66
N ARG A 48 13.18 1.02 12.87
CA ARG A 48 13.55 2.28 12.24
C ARG A 48 14.26 1.99 10.92
N LEU A 49 13.71 2.46 9.81
CA LEU A 49 14.43 2.40 8.54
C LEU A 49 15.73 3.18 8.65
N GLY A 50 16.82 2.59 8.17
CA GLY A 50 18.10 3.28 8.05
C GLY A 50 17.98 4.51 7.15
N ALA A 51 18.88 5.48 7.33
CA ALA A 51 18.86 6.78 6.64
C ALA A 51 18.87 6.71 5.10
N ASN A 52 19.12 5.54 4.52
CA ASN A 52 19.20 5.30 3.07
C ASN A 52 17.98 4.56 2.50
N ALA A 53 16.93 4.34 3.27
CA ALA A 53 15.73 3.66 2.79
C ALA A 53 14.90 4.60 1.91
N SER A 54 14.57 4.15 0.71
CA SER A 54 13.81 4.92 -0.29
C SER A 54 12.29 4.72 -0.21
N ALA A 55 11.81 3.93 0.75
CA ALA A 55 10.39 3.59 0.89
C ALA A 55 9.79 4.21 2.15
N GLY A 56 8.61 4.78 2.03
CA GLY A 56 7.90 5.45 3.12
C GLY A 56 7.43 4.54 4.27
N GLY A 57 7.41 3.23 4.05
CA GLY A 57 7.10 2.18 5.01
C GLY A 57 7.23 0.82 4.36
N THR A 58 7.54 -0.20 5.12
CA THR A 58 7.60 -1.59 4.64
C THR A 58 7.05 -2.52 5.71
N VAL A 59 6.11 -3.36 5.33
CA VAL A 59 5.57 -4.42 6.18
C VAL A 59 6.23 -5.74 5.82
N ARG A 60 6.67 -6.46 6.82
CA ARG A 60 7.09 -7.86 6.70
C ARG A 60 6.21 -8.72 7.59
N PRO A 61 5.17 -9.33 7.06
CA PRO A 61 4.42 -10.33 7.81
C PRO A 61 5.32 -11.57 8.01
N CYS A 62 5.63 -11.90 9.24
CA CYS A 62 6.46 -13.05 9.55
C CYS A 62 5.61 -14.28 9.82
N TRP A 63 5.35 -15.02 8.75
CA TRP A 63 4.76 -16.36 8.78
C TRP A 63 5.79 -17.45 8.48
N ASP A 64 7.05 -17.06 8.22
CA ASP A 64 8.08 -17.99 7.77
C ASP A 64 8.57 -18.86 8.92
N GLN A 65 8.34 -20.17 8.84
CA GLN A 65 8.86 -21.14 9.79
C GLN A 65 10.37 -21.32 9.73
N ARG A 66 11.04 -20.83 8.69
CA ARG A 66 12.49 -20.96 8.54
C ARG A 66 13.27 -20.01 9.44
N THR A 67 12.59 -18.98 9.93
CA THR A 67 13.13 -18.07 10.92
C THR A 67 12.37 -18.30 12.23
N ASP A 68 13.07 -18.42 13.36
CA ASP A 68 12.44 -18.47 14.67
C ASP A 68 11.73 -17.15 15.05
N VAL A 69 11.65 -16.23 14.11
CA VAL A 69 11.08 -14.89 14.25
C VAL A 69 9.57 -14.96 14.02
N ARG A 70 8.81 -14.85 15.11
CA ARG A 70 7.34 -14.89 15.12
C ARG A 70 6.75 -13.53 15.42
N HIS A 71 7.06 -12.53 14.60
CA HIS A 71 6.49 -11.19 14.73
C HIS A 71 6.28 -10.56 13.38
N HIS A 72 5.36 -9.60 13.29
CA HIS A 72 5.29 -8.70 12.15
C HIS A 72 6.21 -7.52 12.39
N SER A 73 6.98 -7.10 11.40
CA SER A 73 7.77 -5.89 11.49
C SER A 73 7.23 -4.79 10.58
N ILE A 74 7.26 -3.57 11.08
CA ILE A 74 6.94 -2.36 10.34
C ILE A 74 8.15 -1.45 10.39
N ASP A 75 8.74 -1.22 9.22
CA ASP A 75 9.81 -0.25 9.05
C ASP A 75 9.22 1.09 8.63
N LEU A 76 9.49 2.16 9.36
CA LEU A 76 8.99 3.49 9.06
C LEU A 76 10.11 4.51 8.93
N GLU A 77 9.97 5.37 7.92
CA GLU A 77 10.74 6.61 7.85
C GLU A 77 10.34 7.60 8.95
N PRO A 78 11.21 8.57 9.28
CA PRO A 78 10.83 9.68 10.14
C PRO A 78 9.73 10.52 9.45
N PHE A 79 8.60 10.69 10.11
CA PHE A 79 7.50 11.53 9.66
C PHE A 79 7.25 12.68 10.62
N GLU A 80 6.61 13.72 10.11
CA GLU A 80 5.99 14.74 10.93
C GLU A 80 5.02 14.09 11.93
N LYS A 81 5.01 14.60 13.17
CA LYS A 81 4.23 13.99 14.26
C LYS A 81 2.76 13.79 13.89
N TRP A 82 2.14 14.80 13.26
CA TRP A 82 0.73 14.75 12.86
C TRP A 82 0.44 13.69 11.78
N ALA A 83 1.43 13.37 10.93
CA ALA A 83 1.28 12.39 9.85
C ALA A 83 1.46 10.94 10.34
N ARG A 84 2.17 10.76 11.45
CA ARG A 84 2.57 9.46 11.98
C ARG A 84 1.39 8.52 12.28
N PRO A 85 0.28 8.96 12.91
CA PRO A 85 -0.84 8.07 13.17
C PRO A 85 -1.41 7.42 11.91
N HIS A 86 -1.62 8.20 10.83
CA HIS A 86 -2.10 7.66 9.57
C HIS A 86 -1.09 6.67 8.96
N LYS A 87 0.21 7.00 8.94
CA LYS A 87 1.24 6.13 8.37
C LYS A 87 1.33 4.79 9.10
N LEU A 88 1.29 4.82 10.44
CA LEU A 88 1.25 3.59 11.23
C LEU A 88 -0.02 2.77 10.97
N ALA A 89 -1.18 3.43 10.91
CA ALA A 89 -2.44 2.75 10.63
C ALA A 89 -2.44 2.11 9.23
N HIS A 90 -1.84 2.77 8.24
CA HIS A 90 -1.69 2.25 6.88
C HIS A 90 -0.92 0.92 6.86
N GLU A 91 0.24 0.87 7.50
CA GLU A 91 1.05 -0.35 7.58
C GLU A 91 0.35 -1.44 8.42
N LEU A 92 -0.30 -1.07 9.52
CA LEU A 92 -1.10 -2.00 10.31
C LEU A 92 -2.27 -2.59 9.51
N MET A 93 -2.89 -1.83 8.62
CA MET A 93 -3.97 -2.32 7.78
C MET A 93 -3.47 -3.30 6.72
N HIS A 94 -2.26 -3.14 6.18
CA HIS A 94 -1.63 -4.17 5.36
C HIS A 94 -1.48 -5.48 6.13
N ILE A 95 -1.02 -5.43 7.38
CA ILE A 95 -0.93 -6.62 8.25
C ILE A 95 -2.32 -7.24 8.46
N ALA A 96 -3.34 -6.42 8.72
CA ALA A 96 -4.71 -6.91 8.91
C ALA A 96 -5.22 -7.69 7.69
N LEU A 97 -5.02 -7.16 6.48
CA LEU A 97 -5.42 -7.84 5.23
C LEU A 97 -4.73 -9.21 5.06
N GLU A 98 -3.44 -9.26 5.33
CA GLU A 98 -2.66 -10.50 5.25
C GLU A 98 -3.08 -11.51 6.33
N CYS A 99 -3.32 -11.04 7.57
CA CYS A 99 -3.80 -11.86 8.68
C CYS A 99 -5.19 -12.46 8.39
N GLU A 100 -6.11 -11.64 7.90
CA GLU A 100 -7.46 -12.07 7.49
C GLU A 100 -7.39 -13.14 6.40
N ALA A 101 -6.55 -12.91 5.38
CA ALA A 101 -6.36 -13.88 4.30
C ALA A 101 -5.73 -15.19 4.82
N HIS A 102 -4.76 -15.09 5.73
CA HIS A 102 -4.14 -16.26 6.36
C HIS A 102 -5.14 -17.06 7.21
N ALA A 103 -5.90 -16.39 8.07
CA ALA A 103 -6.92 -17.02 8.91
C ALA A 103 -8.01 -17.72 8.09
N ALA A 104 -8.32 -17.20 6.90
CA ALA A 104 -9.24 -17.80 5.94
C ALA A 104 -8.61 -18.91 5.08
N GLY A 105 -7.31 -19.22 5.23
CA GLY A 105 -6.59 -20.16 4.38
C GLY A 105 -6.43 -19.72 2.92
N LYS A 106 -6.49 -18.41 2.66
CA LYS A 106 -6.45 -17.79 1.33
C LYS A 106 -5.23 -16.91 1.09
N ARG A 107 -4.29 -16.89 2.02
CA ARG A 107 -3.09 -16.11 1.85
C ARG A 107 -2.25 -16.61 0.69
N LEU A 108 -1.81 -15.68 -0.15
CA LEU A 108 -0.96 -15.93 -1.29
C LEU A 108 0.35 -15.17 -1.15
N THR A 109 1.43 -15.79 -1.58
CA THR A 109 2.72 -15.10 -1.74
C THR A 109 2.89 -14.69 -3.20
N CYS A 110 3.28 -13.43 -3.41
CA CYS A 110 3.61 -12.93 -4.72
C CYS A 110 5.04 -13.34 -5.08
N GLY A 111 5.20 -14.17 -6.08
CA GLY A 111 6.47 -14.53 -6.68
C GLY A 111 6.63 -13.91 -8.06
N THR A 112 7.87 -13.72 -8.50
CA THR A 112 8.19 -13.45 -9.90
C THR A 112 8.28 -14.78 -10.64
N SER A 113 7.42 -14.98 -11.65
CA SER A 113 7.61 -16.11 -12.57
C SER A 113 8.83 -15.83 -13.46
N PRO A 114 9.70 -16.79 -13.72
CA PRO A 114 10.72 -16.63 -14.77
C PRO A 114 10.13 -16.35 -16.15
N GLN A 115 8.86 -16.69 -16.36
CA GLN A 115 8.15 -16.45 -17.62
C GLN A 115 7.50 -15.03 -17.69
N THR A 116 7.18 -14.44 -16.54
CA THR A 116 6.57 -13.10 -16.50
C THR A 116 7.50 -12.03 -17.06
N PRO A 117 8.80 -11.95 -16.67
CA PRO A 117 9.74 -11.05 -17.31
C PRO A 117 9.86 -11.27 -18.81
N THR A 118 9.93 -12.52 -19.28
CA THR A 118 10.07 -12.84 -20.70
C THR A 118 8.87 -12.36 -21.52
N ARG A 119 7.65 -12.57 -21.04
CA ARG A 119 6.43 -12.10 -21.68
C ARG A 119 6.31 -10.58 -21.66
N LEU A 120 6.60 -9.93 -20.53
CA LEU A 120 6.58 -8.47 -20.44
C LEU A 120 7.69 -7.83 -21.24
N LEU A 121 8.88 -8.48 -21.31
CA LEU A 121 9.97 -8.05 -22.18
C LEU A 121 9.60 -8.15 -23.67
N SER A 122 8.75 -9.12 -24.06
CA SER A 122 8.28 -9.21 -25.45
C SER A 122 7.27 -8.10 -25.81
N LEU A 123 6.64 -7.47 -24.81
CA LEU A 123 5.80 -6.28 -24.99
C LEU A 123 6.62 -4.98 -25.03
N CYS A 124 7.89 -5.03 -24.65
CA CYS A 124 8.81 -3.92 -24.74
C CYS A 124 9.56 -4.07 -26.07
N ASP A 125 9.31 -3.23 -27.04
CA ASP A 125 10.01 -3.18 -28.34
C ASP A 125 11.50 -2.78 -28.23
N TYR A 126 12.11 -3.01 -27.09
CA TYR A 126 13.48 -2.62 -26.78
C TYR A 126 14.45 -3.81 -26.77
N PRO A 127 15.68 -3.62 -27.24
CA PRO A 127 16.73 -4.62 -27.05
C PRO A 127 16.91 -4.87 -25.54
N ARG A 128 16.88 -6.13 -25.15
CA ARG A 128 16.99 -6.58 -23.76
C ARG A 128 18.20 -5.97 -23.06
N LYS A 129 17.97 -5.03 -22.16
CA LYS A 129 19.00 -4.48 -21.26
C LYS A 129 18.85 -5.11 -19.88
N PRO A 130 19.94 -5.25 -19.12
CA PRO A 130 19.86 -5.75 -17.73
C PRO A 130 18.85 -4.99 -16.86
N ASP A 131 18.66 -3.70 -17.15
CA ASP A 131 17.75 -2.81 -16.41
C ASP A 131 16.26 -3.08 -16.70
N ASP A 132 15.92 -3.75 -17.80
CA ASP A 132 14.52 -4.03 -18.17
C ASP A 132 13.83 -4.95 -17.15
N LEU A 133 14.55 -5.92 -16.59
CA LEU A 133 14.04 -6.79 -15.53
C LEU A 133 13.76 -6.01 -14.23
N LEU A 134 14.63 -5.08 -13.89
CA LEU A 134 14.45 -4.22 -12.73
C LEU A 134 13.22 -3.33 -12.91
N LEU A 135 13.03 -2.81 -14.11
CA LEU A 135 11.88 -1.99 -14.47
C LEU A 135 10.56 -2.76 -14.38
N ILE A 136 10.51 -3.99 -14.90
CA ILE A 136 9.34 -4.86 -14.81
C ILE A 136 8.99 -5.18 -13.34
N ASN A 137 9.99 -5.49 -12.52
CA ASN A 137 9.78 -5.73 -11.10
C ASN A 137 9.24 -4.47 -10.38
N ARG A 138 9.79 -3.29 -10.71
CA ARG A 138 9.28 -2.01 -10.19
C ARG A 138 7.83 -1.77 -10.62
N MET A 139 7.51 -2.06 -11.87
CA MET A 139 6.15 -1.95 -12.38
C MET A 139 5.17 -2.89 -11.67
N ALA A 140 5.56 -4.16 -11.50
CA ALA A 140 4.74 -5.15 -10.78
C ALA A 140 4.49 -4.72 -9.33
N ASN A 141 5.52 -4.24 -8.64
CA ASN A 141 5.39 -3.72 -7.28
C ASN A 141 4.52 -2.45 -7.24
N HIS A 142 4.65 -1.55 -8.22
CA HIS A 142 3.83 -0.34 -8.30
C HIS A 142 2.34 -0.68 -8.52
N ALA A 143 2.04 -1.59 -9.45
CA ALA A 143 0.68 -2.05 -9.71
C ALA A 143 0.04 -2.74 -8.50
N LYS A 144 0.81 -3.64 -7.84
CA LYS A 144 0.40 -4.30 -6.60
C LYS A 144 0.10 -3.28 -5.51
N ASN A 145 1.06 -2.40 -5.20
CA ASN A 145 0.92 -1.43 -4.11
C ASN A 145 -0.23 -0.45 -4.39
N THR A 146 -0.34 0.07 -5.63
CA THR A 146 -1.45 0.97 -5.97
C THR A 146 -2.80 0.32 -5.67
N THR A 147 -3.01 -0.93 -6.10
CA THR A 147 -4.29 -1.63 -5.88
C THR A 147 -4.57 -1.90 -4.40
N VAL A 148 -3.57 -2.39 -3.67
CA VAL A 148 -3.72 -2.72 -2.25
C VAL A 148 -3.91 -1.46 -1.41
N ASP A 149 -3.19 -0.38 -1.72
CA ASP A 149 -3.32 0.89 -1.01
C ASP A 149 -4.73 1.48 -1.12
N LEU A 150 -5.44 1.30 -2.26
CA LEU A 150 -6.84 1.73 -2.36
C LEU A 150 -7.72 1.00 -1.32
N VAL A 151 -7.52 -0.32 -1.18
CA VAL A 151 -8.24 -1.13 -0.19
C VAL A 151 -7.91 -0.68 1.24
N VAL A 152 -6.63 -0.49 1.51
CA VAL A 152 -6.11 -0.03 2.81
C VAL A 152 -6.71 1.32 3.17
N GLU A 153 -6.60 2.32 2.29
CA GLU A 153 -7.09 3.67 2.56
C GLU A 153 -8.61 3.72 2.73
N ALA A 154 -9.36 2.99 1.91
CA ALA A 154 -10.81 2.92 2.04
C ALA A 154 -11.27 2.22 3.33
N ARG A 155 -10.54 1.18 3.77
CA ARG A 155 -10.81 0.53 5.07
C ARG A 155 -10.46 1.45 6.24
N LEU A 156 -9.33 2.14 6.19
CA LEU A 156 -8.93 3.09 7.23
C LEU A 156 -9.95 4.20 7.42
N GLN A 157 -10.46 4.76 6.31
CA GLN A 157 -11.50 5.79 6.37
C GLN A 157 -12.74 5.31 7.13
N ARG A 158 -13.13 4.05 6.94
CA ARG A 158 -14.31 3.44 7.57
C ARG A 158 -14.05 2.98 9.01
N GLU A 159 -12.89 2.36 9.27
CA GLU A 159 -12.60 1.64 10.51
C GLU A 159 -11.87 2.50 11.56
N LEU A 160 -11.16 3.55 11.13
CA LEU A 160 -10.38 4.41 12.00
C LEU A 160 -10.63 5.91 11.74
N PRO A 161 -11.86 6.40 11.93
CA PRO A 161 -12.19 7.80 11.62
C PRO A 161 -11.37 8.83 12.43
N ALA A 162 -10.77 8.42 13.56
CA ALA A 162 -9.91 9.29 14.36
C ALA A 162 -8.65 9.77 13.63
N ILE A 163 -8.23 9.11 12.54
CA ILE A 163 -7.07 9.53 11.73
C ILE A 163 -7.46 10.33 10.48
N ALA A 164 -8.74 10.60 10.25
CA ALA A 164 -9.26 11.12 8.98
C ALA A 164 -8.55 12.39 8.51
N ALA A 165 -8.28 13.35 9.40
CA ALA A 165 -7.61 14.61 9.03
C ALA A 165 -6.18 14.35 8.51
N ALA A 166 -5.40 13.51 9.19
CA ALA A 166 -4.07 13.11 8.76
C ALA A 166 -4.10 12.27 7.48
N GLN A 167 -5.12 11.41 7.33
CA GLN A 167 -5.33 10.60 6.14
C GLN A 167 -5.55 11.47 4.90
N ILE A 168 -6.49 12.42 4.94
CA ILE A 168 -6.77 13.33 3.82
C ILE A 168 -5.49 14.01 3.35
N VAL A 169 -4.71 14.59 4.26
CA VAL A 169 -3.46 15.26 3.90
C VAL A 169 -2.48 14.30 3.26
N ASN A 170 -2.25 13.15 3.88
CA ASN A 170 -1.25 12.19 3.39
C ASN A 170 -1.61 11.60 2.03
N VAL A 171 -2.89 11.26 1.77
CA VAL A 171 -3.29 10.69 0.48
C VAL A 171 -3.11 11.69 -0.66
N HIS A 172 -3.44 12.98 -0.45
CA HIS A 172 -3.21 14.03 -1.44
C HIS A 172 -1.72 14.29 -1.70
N LEU A 173 -0.90 14.32 -0.64
CA LEU A 173 0.54 14.50 -0.77
C LEU A 173 1.17 13.32 -1.52
N PHE A 174 0.79 12.11 -1.19
CA PHE A 174 1.32 10.90 -1.81
C PHE A 174 0.90 10.78 -3.29
N ASP A 175 -0.33 11.16 -3.62
CA ASP A 175 -0.77 11.24 -5.01
C ASP A 175 0.06 12.25 -5.82
N SER A 176 0.37 13.41 -5.23
CA SER A 176 1.25 14.41 -5.85
C SER A 176 2.66 13.87 -6.16
N VAL A 177 3.23 13.06 -5.23
CA VAL A 177 4.55 12.42 -5.44
C VAL A 177 4.50 11.39 -6.56
N ASN A 178 3.49 10.52 -6.56
CA ASN A 178 3.35 9.50 -7.60
C ASN A 178 3.26 10.12 -8.99
N ARG A 179 2.57 11.23 -9.12
CA ARG A 179 2.48 11.98 -10.38
C ARG A 179 3.83 12.49 -10.88
N SER A 180 4.70 12.94 -9.98
CA SER A 180 6.05 13.42 -10.35
C SER A 180 7.00 12.29 -10.75
N THR A 181 6.81 11.10 -10.21
CA THR A 181 7.68 9.95 -10.44
C THR A 181 7.57 9.42 -11.89
N LEU A 182 6.40 9.58 -12.55
CA LEU A 182 6.20 9.15 -13.93
C LEU A 182 7.15 9.83 -14.93
N GLN A 183 7.60 11.05 -14.65
CA GLN A 183 8.38 11.84 -15.59
C GLN A 183 9.80 11.29 -15.84
N GLY A 184 10.32 10.50 -14.92
CA GLY A 184 11.68 9.94 -15.00
C GLY A 184 11.78 8.54 -15.63
N TRP A 185 10.65 7.89 -15.95
CA TRP A 185 10.67 6.50 -16.42
C TRP A 185 10.72 6.45 -17.96
N GLN A 186 11.82 5.93 -18.49
CA GLN A 186 11.94 5.60 -19.92
C GLN A 186 11.44 4.18 -20.13
N VAL A 187 10.19 4.04 -20.53
CA VAL A 187 9.49 2.76 -20.73
C VAL A 187 8.82 2.72 -22.10
N SER A 188 8.52 1.51 -22.57
CA SER A 188 7.74 1.32 -23.81
C SER A 188 6.36 2.01 -23.69
N PRO A 189 5.71 2.35 -24.84
CA PRO A 189 4.38 2.99 -24.82
C PRO A 189 3.33 2.21 -24.02
N ILE A 190 3.34 0.87 -24.11
CA ILE A 190 2.39 0.00 -23.38
C ILE A 190 2.60 0.12 -21.86
N LEU A 191 3.85 0.02 -21.40
CA LEU A 191 4.15 0.16 -19.98
C LEU A 191 3.89 1.58 -19.50
N ARG A 192 4.12 2.59 -20.34
CA ARG A 192 3.79 3.98 -20.01
C ARG A 192 2.30 4.16 -19.80
N GLN A 193 1.48 3.66 -20.74
CA GLN A 193 0.02 3.72 -20.63
C GLN A 193 -0.49 3.02 -19.35
N ALA A 194 0.06 1.86 -19.01
CA ALA A 194 -0.28 1.14 -17.79
C ALA A 194 0.09 1.92 -16.54
N LEU A 195 1.29 2.52 -16.50
CA LEU A 195 1.72 3.38 -15.39
C LEU A 195 0.85 4.62 -15.24
N GLU A 196 0.55 5.29 -16.35
CA GLU A 196 -0.32 6.46 -16.36
C GLU A 196 -1.74 6.11 -15.87
N ALA A 197 -2.27 4.93 -16.25
CA ALA A 197 -3.56 4.44 -15.76
C ALA A 197 -3.56 4.19 -14.26
N LEU A 198 -2.49 3.62 -13.69
CA LEU A 198 -2.38 3.41 -12.25
C LEU A 198 -2.28 4.73 -11.47
N VAL A 199 -1.55 5.71 -12.00
CA VAL A 199 -1.50 7.05 -11.39
C VAL A 199 -2.85 7.76 -11.51
N ALA A 200 -3.52 7.67 -12.66
CA ALA A 200 -4.85 8.20 -12.86
C ALA A 200 -5.88 7.55 -11.94
N LEU A 201 -5.81 6.22 -11.73
CA LEU A 201 -6.63 5.49 -10.76
C LEU A 201 -6.48 6.05 -9.36
N ARG A 202 -5.24 6.28 -8.90
CA ARG A 202 -5.00 6.84 -7.57
C ARG A 202 -5.57 8.26 -7.46
N SER A 203 -5.36 9.10 -8.48
CA SER A 203 -5.93 10.45 -8.51
C SER A 203 -7.47 10.43 -8.49
N LEU A 204 -8.10 9.53 -9.25
CA LEU A 204 -9.56 9.34 -9.25
C LEU A 204 -10.07 8.87 -7.89
N PHE A 205 -9.38 7.92 -7.27
CA PHE A 205 -9.70 7.43 -5.93
C PHE A 205 -9.62 8.55 -4.90
N VAL A 206 -8.53 9.34 -4.90
CA VAL A 206 -8.34 10.45 -3.97
C VAL A 206 -9.43 11.49 -4.14
N ASP A 207 -9.73 11.91 -5.37
CA ASP A 207 -10.77 12.92 -5.63
C ASP A 207 -12.16 12.42 -5.28
N THR A 208 -12.41 11.10 -5.37
CA THR A 208 -13.73 10.53 -5.08
C THR A 208 -13.93 10.22 -3.59
N CYS A 209 -12.93 9.63 -2.94
CA CYS A 209 -13.04 9.15 -1.56
C CYS A 209 -12.57 10.19 -0.54
N PHE A 210 -11.69 11.11 -0.93
CA PHE A 210 -11.11 12.16 -0.10
C PHE A 210 -11.24 13.54 -0.76
N PRO A 211 -12.45 13.98 -1.14
CA PRO A 211 -12.63 15.20 -1.92
C PRO A 211 -12.08 16.42 -1.17
N HIS A 212 -11.35 17.24 -1.89
CA HIS A 212 -10.79 18.48 -1.35
C HIS A 212 -10.94 19.63 -2.37
N PRO A 213 -11.56 20.79 -1.99
CA PRO A 213 -11.91 21.84 -2.94
C PRO A 213 -10.73 22.42 -3.73
N SER A 214 -9.55 22.43 -3.12
CA SER A 214 -8.33 22.98 -3.73
C SER A 214 -7.50 21.97 -4.48
N HIS A 215 -7.90 20.71 -4.55
CA HIS A 215 -7.12 19.63 -5.12
C HIS A 215 -8.01 18.71 -5.96
N VAL A 216 -8.09 19.02 -7.26
CA VAL A 216 -8.70 18.14 -8.25
C VAL A 216 -7.57 17.50 -9.05
N ASN A 217 -7.27 16.26 -8.73
CA ASN A 217 -6.06 15.57 -9.20
C ASN A 217 -6.30 14.83 -10.51
N PHE A 218 -7.53 14.37 -10.73
CA PHE A 218 -7.88 13.52 -11.86
C PHE A 218 -8.17 14.30 -13.15
N ASP A 219 -8.45 15.60 -13.08
CA ASP A 219 -8.89 16.40 -14.25
C ASP A 219 -7.94 16.31 -15.45
N ARG A 220 -6.64 16.24 -15.21
CA ARG A 220 -5.63 16.11 -16.28
C ARG A 220 -5.71 14.78 -17.06
N PHE A 221 -6.39 13.79 -16.52
CA PHE A 221 -6.57 12.47 -17.16
C PHE A 221 -7.92 12.34 -17.87
N ARG A 222 -8.84 13.30 -17.70
CA ARG A 222 -10.14 13.28 -18.35
C ARG A 222 -9.98 13.28 -19.89
N GLY A 223 -10.69 12.37 -20.54
CA GLY A 223 -10.64 12.21 -22.00
C GLY A 223 -9.34 11.60 -22.53
N THR A 224 -8.50 11.04 -21.68
CA THR A 224 -7.31 10.27 -22.08
C THR A 224 -7.57 8.78 -21.93
N SER A 225 -6.84 7.95 -22.71
CA SER A 225 -6.90 6.48 -22.55
C SER A 225 -6.50 6.01 -21.14
N ALA A 226 -5.59 6.71 -20.49
CA ALA A 226 -5.22 6.44 -19.10
C ALA A 226 -6.38 6.74 -18.12
N GLY A 227 -7.13 7.81 -18.36
CA GLY A 227 -8.32 8.15 -17.61
C GLY A 227 -9.45 7.13 -17.79
N ASP A 228 -9.66 6.64 -19.00
CA ASP A 228 -10.67 5.60 -19.29
C ASP A 228 -10.32 4.27 -18.60
N LEU A 229 -9.05 3.86 -18.64
CA LEU A 229 -8.56 2.69 -17.91
C LEU A 229 -8.70 2.88 -16.41
N ALA A 230 -8.36 4.05 -15.88
CA ALA A 230 -8.53 4.36 -14.46
C ALA A 230 -10.00 4.27 -14.03
N GLY A 231 -10.94 4.72 -14.86
CA GLY A 231 -12.37 4.55 -14.62
C GLY A 231 -12.78 3.09 -14.51
N GLN A 232 -12.28 2.21 -15.39
CA GLN A 232 -12.54 0.76 -15.34
C GLN A 232 -11.94 0.12 -14.08
N LEU A 233 -10.68 0.45 -13.74
CA LEU A 233 -10.01 -0.02 -12.53
C LEU A 233 -10.77 0.40 -11.26
N PHE A 234 -11.20 1.65 -11.21
CA PHE A 234 -11.96 2.19 -10.07
C PHE A 234 -13.34 1.55 -9.93
N ALA A 235 -14.03 1.29 -11.04
CA ALA A 235 -15.32 0.59 -11.03
C ALA A 235 -15.19 -0.84 -10.50
N GLU A 236 -14.14 -1.57 -10.90
CA GLU A 236 -13.84 -2.91 -10.39
C GLU A 236 -13.53 -2.90 -8.88
N PHE A 237 -12.68 -1.96 -8.44
CA PHE A 237 -12.41 -1.75 -7.01
C PHE A 237 -13.69 -1.45 -6.24
N LYS A 238 -14.48 -0.46 -6.69
CA LYS A 238 -15.70 -0.03 -6.02
C LYS A 238 -16.73 -1.14 -5.91
N THR A 239 -16.95 -1.90 -6.98
CA THR A 239 -17.87 -3.04 -7.01
C THR A 239 -17.53 -4.07 -5.93
N ARG A 240 -16.24 -4.40 -5.77
CA ARG A 240 -15.79 -5.37 -4.77
C ARG A 240 -15.84 -4.79 -3.36
N PHE A 241 -15.40 -3.55 -3.20
CA PHE A 241 -15.34 -2.89 -1.90
C PHE A 241 -16.72 -2.62 -1.31
N ASP A 242 -17.68 -2.14 -2.11
CA ASP A 242 -19.04 -1.81 -1.66
C ASP A 242 -19.83 -3.05 -1.19
N ARG A 243 -19.62 -4.21 -1.80
CA ARG A 243 -20.24 -5.47 -1.36
C ARG A 243 -19.59 -6.10 -0.13
N GLY A 244 -18.50 -5.52 0.37
CA GLY A 244 -17.65 -6.09 1.42
C GLY A 244 -16.59 -7.03 0.85
N LEU A 245 -15.36 -6.54 0.78
CA LEU A 245 -14.21 -7.30 0.30
C LEU A 245 -13.93 -8.48 1.25
N LYS A 246 -13.95 -9.71 0.72
CA LYS A 246 -13.69 -10.92 1.50
C LYS A 246 -12.19 -11.13 1.71
N PRO A 247 -11.78 -11.87 2.77
CA PRO A 247 -10.38 -12.22 2.96
C PRO A 247 -9.75 -12.84 1.72
N GLY A 248 -8.62 -12.32 1.27
CA GLY A 248 -7.89 -12.76 0.08
C GLY A 248 -8.39 -12.21 -1.27
N GLU A 249 -9.57 -11.58 -1.34
CA GLU A 249 -10.08 -11.00 -2.62
C GLU A 249 -9.23 -9.84 -3.14
N HIS A 250 -8.41 -9.21 -2.31
CA HIS A 250 -7.46 -8.19 -2.78
C HIS A 250 -6.43 -8.75 -3.77
N TYR A 251 -6.06 -10.05 -3.70
CA TYR A 251 -5.19 -10.70 -4.69
C TYR A 251 -5.88 -10.84 -6.05
N GLU A 252 -7.17 -11.19 -6.05
CA GLU A 252 -7.96 -11.26 -7.28
C GLU A 252 -8.14 -9.87 -7.90
N LEU A 253 -8.35 -8.85 -7.06
CA LEU A 253 -8.44 -7.45 -7.52
C LEU A 253 -7.14 -7.00 -8.19
N MET A 254 -5.98 -7.35 -7.62
CA MET A 254 -4.68 -7.06 -8.23
C MET A 254 -4.52 -7.72 -9.61
N ASN A 255 -4.93 -9.00 -9.75
CA ASN A 255 -4.90 -9.69 -11.03
C ASN A 255 -5.84 -9.03 -12.04
N ARG A 256 -7.05 -8.67 -11.61
CA ARG A 256 -8.01 -8.00 -12.48
C ARG A 256 -7.53 -6.63 -12.94
N HIS A 257 -6.91 -5.87 -12.04
CA HIS A 257 -6.27 -4.61 -12.41
C HIS A 257 -5.13 -4.82 -13.42
N ALA A 258 -4.29 -5.82 -13.22
CA ALA A 258 -3.24 -6.16 -14.19
C ALA A 258 -3.80 -6.51 -15.58
N GLU A 259 -4.91 -7.24 -15.64
CA GLU A 259 -5.61 -7.54 -16.91
C GLU A 259 -6.13 -6.27 -17.61
N ILE A 260 -6.79 -5.38 -16.86
CA ILE A 260 -7.38 -4.14 -17.39
C ILE A 260 -6.29 -3.23 -17.98
N ILE A 261 -5.12 -3.14 -17.35
CA ILE A 261 -4.00 -2.33 -17.89
C ILE A 261 -3.20 -3.05 -18.98
N GLY A 262 -3.66 -4.19 -19.48
CA GLY A 262 -3.03 -4.93 -20.58
C GLY A 262 -1.82 -5.78 -20.18
N LEU A 263 -1.63 -6.06 -18.87
CA LEU A 263 -0.52 -6.83 -18.33
C LEU A 263 -0.97 -8.12 -17.62
N PRO A 264 -1.76 -9.01 -18.26
CA PRO A 264 -2.25 -10.22 -17.64
C PRO A 264 -1.08 -11.12 -17.22
N GLY A 265 -1.16 -11.69 -16.00
CA GLY A 265 -0.10 -12.52 -15.42
C GLY A 265 1.10 -11.72 -14.91
N LEU A 266 0.94 -10.40 -14.69
CA LEU A 266 1.95 -9.54 -14.05
C LEU A 266 2.33 -10.08 -12.66
N HIS A 267 1.36 -10.60 -11.93
CA HIS A 267 1.56 -11.20 -10.62
C HIS A 267 1.45 -12.71 -10.72
N ARG A 268 2.40 -13.43 -10.11
CA ARG A 268 2.30 -14.86 -9.89
C ARG A 268 2.06 -15.12 -8.42
N TRP A 269 0.94 -15.73 -8.14
CA TRP A 269 0.56 -16.10 -6.78
C TRP A 269 0.84 -17.58 -6.53
N SER A 270 1.41 -17.87 -5.37
CA SER A 270 1.56 -19.23 -4.86
C SER A 270 0.82 -19.34 -3.53
N PRO A 271 0.04 -20.39 -3.29
CA PRO A 271 -0.49 -20.65 -1.96
C PRO A 271 0.66 -20.72 -0.96
N GLU A 272 0.52 -20.01 0.14
CA GLU A 272 1.43 -20.20 1.24
C GLU A 272 1.05 -21.47 1.99
N PRO A 273 2.03 -22.30 2.43
CA PRO A 273 1.74 -23.44 3.27
C PRO A 273 0.99 -22.97 4.53
N VAL A 274 -0.18 -23.54 4.79
CA VAL A 274 -0.95 -23.24 6.02
C VAL A 274 -0.23 -23.91 7.18
N PHE A 275 0.45 -23.12 7.99
CA PHE A 275 1.07 -23.61 9.21
C PHE A 275 0.09 -23.47 10.38
N ARG A 276 -0.30 -24.60 10.96
CA ARG A 276 -1.03 -24.58 12.22
C ARG A 276 -0.04 -24.23 13.33
N LEU A 277 -0.29 -23.13 14.01
CA LEU A 277 0.44 -22.77 15.23
C LEU A 277 0.19 -23.85 16.28
N SER A 278 1.20 -24.69 16.52
CA SER A 278 1.14 -25.75 17.56
C SER A 278 1.59 -25.25 18.94
N GLN A 279 2.01 -23.98 19.06
CA GLN A 279 2.46 -23.41 20.33
C GLN A 279 2.00 -21.96 20.48
N PRO A 280 1.65 -21.54 21.72
CA PRO A 280 1.34 -20.15 22.01
C PRO A 280 2.57 -19.27 21.76
N ALA A 281 2.33 -18.05 21.27
CA ALA A 281 3.39 -17.04 21.08
C ALA A 281 4.12 -16.79 22.41
N PRO A 282 5.45 -16.59 22.39
CA PRO A 282 6.19 -16.20 23.58
C PRO A 282 5.63 -14.89 24.13
N SER A 283 5.48 -14.80 25.44
CA SER A 283 5.00 -13.59 26.10
C SER A 283 5.94 -12.41 25.79
N LEU A 284 5.39 -11.21 25.62
CA LEU A 284 6.14 -9.98 25.34
C LEU A 284 7.32 -9.74 26.31
N SER A 285 7.23 -10.25 27.55
CA SER A 285 8.30 -10.19 28.54
C SER A 285 9.57 -10.93 28.10
N THR A 286 9.46 -11.97 27.29
CA THR A 286 10.62 -12.76 26.84
C THR A 286 11.36 -12.08 25.66
N VAL A 287 10.65 -11.30 24.87
CA VAL A 287 11.23 -10.60 23.70
C VAL A 287 11.87 -9.26 24.12
N MET A 288 11.32 -8.58 25.13
CA MET A 288 11.81 -7.27 25.59
C MET A 288 13.08 -7.34 26.43
N ASN A 289 13.41 -8.49 27.02
CA ASN A 289 14.62 -8.66 27.83
C ASN A 289 15.91 -8.81 27.02
N GLY A 290 15.84 -8.83 25.68
CA GLY A 290 17.00 -8.89 24.78
C GLY A 290 17.35 -7.59 24.04
N LEU A 291 16.57 -6.53 24.23
CA LEU A 291 16.79 -5.23 23.62
C LEU A 291 16.95 -4.16 24.71
N ASP A 292 18.17 -4.06 25.25
CA ASP A 292 18.61 -2.86 25.97
C ASP A 292 18.57 -1.70 24.96
N ILE A 293 17.58 -0.83 25.16
CA ILE A 293 17.48 0.44 24.46
C ILE A 293 18.39 1.42 25.20
N ALA A 294 19.62 1.58 24.70
CA ALA A 294 20.44 2.73 25.02
C ALA A 294 20.07 3.91 24.13
#